data_690a6b7db4ea1473b3b74ace6fb71eb8
#
_entry.id   690a6b7db4ea1473b3b74ace6fb71eb8
#
_cell.length_a   1.000
_cell.length_b   1.000
_cell.length_c   1.000
_cell.angle_alpha   90.00
_cell.angle_beta   90.00
_cell.angle_gamma   90.00
#
_symmetry.space_group_name_H-M   'P 1'
#
loop_
_entity.id
_entity.type
_entity.pdbx_description
1 polymer ?
#
loop_
_entity_poly.entity_id
_entity_poly.type
_entity_poly.pdbx_seq_one_letter_code
_entity_poly.pdbx_strand_id
1 'polypeptide(L)'
;MKLKYHREIPKNYLFNNVSYKDKILGKNTVKGSQFAKPLFEFSGACAGCGETPYIKLVTQLFGERMMVANATGCSSIYGASTPSTPYTTAQNGCGPAWASSLFEDNAEYGYGM
;
A
#
# COMPACT_ATOMS: atom_id res chain seq x y z
N MET A 1 5.72 23.51 -18.92
CA MET A 1 4.67 23.55 -17.90
C MET A 1 3.32 23.02 -18.41
N LYS A 2 2.89 23.29 -19.64
CA LYS A 2 1.61 22.80 -20.20
C LYS A 2 1.51 21.27 -20.40
N LEU A 3 2.60 20.58 -20.71
CA LEU A 3 2.61 19.13 -20.97
C LEU A 3 2.37 18.27 -19.73
N LYS A 4 2.71 18.74 -18.53
CA LYS A 4 2.51 18.02 -17.27
C LYS A 4 1.04 18.00 -16.88
N TYR A 5 0.34 19.10 -17.10
CA TYR A 5 -1.05 19.25 -16.76
C TYR A 5 -1.98 18.36 -17.61
N HIS A 6 -1.68 18.21 -18.90
CA HIS A 6 -2.46 17.35 -19.81
C HIS A 6 -2.32 15.85 -19.55
N ARG A 7 -1.27 15.41 -18.84
CA ARG A 7 -1.07 13.98 -18.49
C ARG A 7 -1.72 13.62 -17.14
N GLU A 8 -1.89 14.56 -16.24
CA GLU A 8 -2.46 14.32 -14.91
C GLU A 8 -3.99 14.17 -14.96
N ILE A 9 -4.68 14.91 -15.83
CA ILE A 9 -6.13 14.83 -15.94
C ILE A 9 -6.64 13.45 -16.36
N PRO A 10 -6.11 12.81 -17.42
CA PRO A 10 -6.54 11.46 -17.79
C PRO A 10 -6.21 10.42 -16.70
N LYS A 11 -5.06 10.57 -16.04
CA LYS A 11 -4.65 9.70 -14.95
C LYS A 11 -5.62 9.80 -13.77
N ASN A 12 -5.90 11.00 -13.30
CA ASN A 12 -6.82 11.23 -12.19
C ASN A 12 -8.23 10.77 -12.53
N TYR A 13 -8.68 11.01 -13.75
CA TYR A 13 -9.97 10.52 -14.23
C TYR A 13 -10.04 8.99 -14.19
N LEU A 14 -8.99 8.30 -14.66
CA LEU A 14 -8.91 6.85 -14.65
C LEU A 14 -8.99 6.29 -13.22
N PHE A 15 -8.19 6.83 -12.31
CA PHE A 15 -8.17 6.36 -10.92
C PHE A 15 -9.47 6.60 -10.16
N ASN A 16 -10.18 7.67 -10.49
CA ASN A 16 -11.42 8.03 -9.79
C ASN A 16 -12.67 7.36 -10.38
N ASN A 17 -12.66 7.02 -11.67
CA ASN A 17 -13.87 6.57 -12.37
C ASN A 17 -13.83 5.11 -12.80
N VAL A 18 -12.67 4.46 -12.81
CA VAL A 18 -12.57 3.04 -13.15
C VAL A 18 -12.52 2.22 -11.88
N SER A 19 -13.52 1.36 -11.69
CA SER A 19 -13.59 0.46 -10.54
C SER A 19 -12.66 -0.75 -10.70
N TYR A 20 -12.14 -1.24 -9.59
CA TYR A 20 -11.39 -2.49 -9.56
C TYR A 20 -12.31 -3.67 -9.86
N LYS A 21 -11.76 -4.69 -10.52
CA LYS A 21 -12.51 -5.89 -10.97
C LYS A 21 -12.42 -7.04 -9.96
N ASP A 22 -12.32 -6.73 -8.70
CA ASP A 22 -12.16 -7.68 -7.59
C ASP A 22 -13.36 -8.62 -7.38
N LYS A 23 -14.50 -8.30 -7.98
CA LYS A 23 -15.72 -9.14 -7.94
C LYS A 23 -15.75 -10.25 -8.98
N ILE A 24 -14.86 -10.22 -9.97
CA ILE A 24 -14.86 -11.19 -11.08
C ILE A 24 -14.32 -12.55 -10.62
N LEU A 25 -13.32 -12.55 -9.76
CA LEU A 25 -12.67 -13.75 -9.23
C LEU A 25 -12.55 -13.66 -7.72
N GLY A 26 -12.71 -14.79 -7.03
CA GLY A 26 -12.55 -14.84 -5.58
C GLY A 26 -11.13 -14.48 -5.15
N LYS A 27 -11.01 -13.66 -4.12
CA LYS A 27 -9.71 -13.21 -3.56
C LYS A 27 -8.90 -14.34 -2.90
N ASN A 28 -9.50 -15.52 -2.72
CA ASN A 28 -8.85 -16.70 -2.15
C ASN A 28 -7.94 -17.44 -3.14
N THR A 29 -7.89 -17.01 -4.37
CA THR A 29 -6.97 -17.56 -5.39
C THR A 29 -5.86 -16.55 -5.68
N VAL A 30 -4.68 -17.03 -6.11
CA VAL A 30 -3.55 -16.16 -6.46
C VAL A 30 -3.94 -15.17 -7.56
N LYS A 31 -4.59 -15.66 -8.60
CA LYS A 31 -5.06 -14.80 -9.71
C LYS A 31 -6.13 -13.81 -9.25
N GLY A 32 -7.09 -14.24 -8.46
CA GLY A 32 -8.19 -13.39 -7.99
C GLY A 32 -7.74 -12.29 -7.04
N SER A 33 -6.75 -12.56 -6.18
CA SER A 33 -6.19 -11.57 -5.27
C SER A 33 -5.57 -10.37 -6.00
N GLN A 34 -5.04 -10.58 -7.20
CA GLN A 34 -4.37 -9.52 -7.99
C GLN A 34 -5.35 -8.55 -8.65
N PHE A 35 -6.65 -8.84 -8.67
CA PHE A 35 -7.68 -7.89 -9.12
C PHE A 35 -8.13 -6.91 -8.03
N ALA A 36 -7.76 -7.15 -6.77
CA ALA A 36 -8.01 -6.23 -5.69
C ALA A 36 -7.08 -5.02 -5.76
N LYS A 37 -7.57 -3.86 -5.31
CA LYS A 37 -6.74 -2.65 -5.23
C LYS A 37 -5.61 -2.86 -4.23
N PRO A 38 -4.33 -2.73 -4.62
CA PRO A 38 -3.24 -2.70 -3.66
C PRO A 38 -3.27 -1.36 -2.92
N LEU A 39 -3.25 -1.41 -1.59
CA LEU A 39 -3.08 -0.22 -0.77
C LEU A 39 -1.59 0.08 -0.48
N PHE A 40 -0.72 -0.58 -1.21
CA PHE A 40 0.70 -0.29 -1.39
C PHE A 40 0.92 -0.10 -2.90
N GLU A 41 0.91 1.15 -3.36
CA GLU A 41 0.77 1.48 -4.79
C GLU A 41 2.06 1.32 -5.58
N PHE A 42 3.20 1.57 -4.96
CA PHE A 42 4.51 1.51 -5.61
C PHE A 42 5.59 1.08 -4.63
N SER A 43 6.67 0.53 -5.14
CA SER A 43 7.85 0.19 -4.34
C SER A 43 8.84 1.35 -4.33
N GLY A 44 9.14 1.89 -3.16
CA GLY A 44 10.23 2.82 -2.94
C GLY A 44 11.54 2.15 -2.49
N ALA A 45 11.56 0.81 -2.47
CA ALA A 45 12.73 0.01 -2.11
C ALA A 45 13.68 -0.21 -3.29
N CYS A 46 14.75 -0.97 -3.07
CA CYS A 46 15.70 -1.34 -4.11
C CYS A 46 15.01 -2.09 -5.27
N ALA A 47 15.53 -1.96 -6.47
CA ALA A 47 15.07 -2.72 -7.62
C ALA A 47 15.20 -4.23 -7.34
N GLY A 48 14.12 -4.98 -7.55
CA GLY A 48 14.07 -6.41 -7.27
C GLY A 48 13.98 -6.77 -5.78
N CYS A 49 13.61 -5.84 -4.91
CA CYS A 49 13.38 -6.12 -3.49
C CYS A 49 12.33 -7.22 -3.32
N GLY A 50 12.66 -8.29 -2.60
CA GLY A 50 11.77 -9.43 -2.38
C GLY A 50 10.67 -9.18 -1.34
N GLU A 51 10.74 -8.10 -0.57
CA GLU A 51 9.77 -7.78 0.47
C GLU A 51 8.52 -7.09 -0.06
N THR A 52 8.69 -6.13 -0.97
CA THR A 52 7.60 -5.28 -1.45
C THR A 52 6.45 -6.02 -2.15
N PRO A 53 6.68 -7.11 -2.91
CA PRO A 53 5.59 -7.92 -3.46
C PRO A 53 4.69 -8.56 -2.40
N TYR A 54 5.25 -8.98 -1.26
CA TYR A 54 4.49 -9.52 -0.14
C TYR A 54 3.64 -8.45 0.54
N ILE A 55 4.20 -7.26 0.75
CA ILE A 55 3.46 -6.13 1.31
C ILE A 55 2.29 -5.75 0.40
N LYS A 56 2.54 -5.68 -0.91
CA LYS A 56 1.46 -5.45 -1.89
C LYS A 56 0.35 -6.48 -1.76
N LEU A 57 0.67 -7.77 -1.71
CA LEU A 57 -0.30 -8.85 -1.58
C LEU A 57 -1.09 -8.75 -0.28
N VAL A 58 -0.42 -8.53 0.84
CA VAL A 58 -1.07 -8.39 2.16
C VAL A 58 -2.03 -7.20 2.16
N THR A 59 -1.64 -6.08 1.56
CA THR A 59 -2.53 -4.91 1.44
C THR A 59 -3.71 -5.14 0.50
N GLN A 60 -3.57 -5.96 -0.53
CA GLN A 60 -4.69 -6.34 -1.40
C GLN A 60 -5.74 -7.20 -0.67
N LEU A 61 -5.30 -8.04 0.27
CA LEU A 61 -6.18 -8.94 1.01
C LEU A 61 -6.78 -8.29 2.26
N PHE A 62 -5.99 -7.53 3.01
CA PHE A 62 -6.33 -7.05 4.35
C PHE A 62 -6.16 -5.54 4.55
N GLY A 63 -5.70 -4.80 3.57
CA GLY A 63 -5.23 -3.43 3.71
C GLY A 63 -6.22 -2.47 4.40
N GLU A 64 -7.52 -2.65 4.19
CA GLU A 64 -8.55 -1.81 4.82
C GLU A 64 -8.63 -1.95 6.34
N ARG A 65 -8.16 -3.08 6.88
CA ARG A 65 -8.21 -3.41 8.32
C ARG A 65 -6.82 -3.64 8.91
N MET A 66 -5.79 -3.36 8.13
CA MET A 66 -4.42 -3.65 8.49
C MET A 66 -3.87 -2.59 9.44
N MET A 67 -3.19 -3.05 10.48
CA MET A 67 -2.34 -2.21 11.34
C MET A 67 -0.90 -2.63 11.17
N VAL A 68 -0.03 -1.66 10.97
CA VAL A 68 1.41 -1.87 10.81
C VAL A 68 2.13 -1.34 12.02
N ALA A 69 2.78 -2.24 12.75
CA ALA A 69 3.75 -1.89 13.79
C ALA A 69 5.15 -2.07 13.20
N ASN A 70 5.90 -0.99 13.09
CA ASN A 70 7.19 -0.99 12.40
C ASN A 70 8.28 -0.31 13.23
N ALA A 71 9.48 -0.85 13.16
CA ALA A 71 10.67 -0.28 13.76
C ALA A 71 11.60 0.27 12.67
N THR A 72 12.71 0.86 13.05
CA THR A 72 13.69 1.43 12.12
C THR A 72 14.26 0.33 11.20
N GLY A 73 14.20 0.58 9.90
CA GLY A 73 14.67 -0.33 8.87
C GLY A 73 14.24 0.13 7.48
N CYS A 74 14.44 -0.72 6.48
CA CYS A 74 14.04 -0.40 5.10
C CYS A 74 12.54 -0.10 4.99
N SER A 75 11.70 -0.87 5.66
CA SER A 75 10.24 -0.70 5.61
C SER A 75 9.76 0.61 6.23
N SER A 76 10.42 1.12 7.27
CA SER A 76 10.13 2.45 7.81
C SER A 76 10.57 3.56 6.88
N ILE A 77 11.67 3.37 6.16
CA ILE A 77 12.22 4.38 5.25
C ILE A 77 11.33 4.53 4.02
N TYR A 78 11.06 3.46 3.27
CA TYR A 78 10.22 3.57 2.08
C TYR A 78 8.73 3.74 2.41
N GLY A 79 8.29 3.36 3.59
CA GLY A 79 6.88 3.45 3.99
C GLY A 79 6.48 4.80 4.59
N ALA A 80 7.37 5.48 5.31
CA ALA A 80 7.01 6.67 6.08
C ALA A 80 8.02 7.82 6.02
N SER A 81 9.33 7.54 5.90
CA SER A 81 10.37 8.56 6.02
C SER A 81 10.69 9.28 4.71
N THR A 82 10.30 8.76 3.58
CA THR A 82 10.46 9.41 2.27
C THR A 82 9.35 10.44 2.03
N PRO A 83 9.59 11.47 1.18
CA PRO A 83 8.57 12.47 0.86
C PRO A 83 7.29 11.90 0.24
N SER A 84 7.40 10.75 -0.44
CA SER A 84 6.27 10.04 -1.02
C SER A 84 6.01 8.74 -0.28
N THR A 85 4.77 8.54 0.19
CA THR A 85 4.37 7.29 0.82
C THR A 85 3.72 6.35 -0.21
N PRO A 86 4.09 5.05 -0.22
CA PRO A 86 3.45 4.08 -1.10
C PRO A 86 2.07 3.62 -0.62
N TYR A 87 1.76 3.83 0.66
CA TYR A 87 0.47 3.45 1.23
C TYR A 87 -0.64 4.42 0.85
N THR A 88 -1.82 3.89 0.60
CA THR A 88 -3.00 4.66 0.21
C THR A 88 -4.26 4.11 0.89
N THR A 89 -5.39 4.71 0.60
CA THR A 89 -6.70 4.29 1.11
C THR A 89 -7.56 3.66 0.01
N ALA A 90 -8.49 2.82 0.42
CA ALA A 90 -9.55 2.32 -0.44
C ALA A 90 -10.59 3.41 -0.73
N GLN A 91 -11.54 3.14 -1.64
CA GLN A 91 -12.60 4.09 -1.98
C GLN A 91 -13.51 4.47 -0.81
N ASN A 92 -13.61 3.60 0.19
CA ASN A 92 -14.35 3.85 1.43
C ASN A 92 -13.60 4.73 2.45
N GLY A 93 -12.39 5.18 2.11
CA GLY A 93 -11.54 5.97 2.98
C GLY A 93 -10.73 5.17 4.02
N CYS A 94 -10.91 3.86 4.07
CA CYS A 94 -10.15 2.99 4.98
C CYS A 94 -8.81 2.58 4.35
N GLY A 95 -7.79 2.41 5.19
CA GLY A 95 -6.46 1.99 4.73
C GLY A 95 -5.58 1.58 5.89
N PRO A 96 -4.34 1.14 5.63
CA PRO A 96 -3.42 0.71 6.66
C PRO A 96 -3.14 1.82 7.68
N ALA A 97 -3.27 1.50 8.96
CA ALA A 97 -2.86 2.36 10.05
C ALA A 97 -1.40 2.06 10.41
N TRP A 98 -0.61 3.12 10.63
CA TRP A 98 0.82 3.01 10.89
C TRP A 98 1.18 3.44 12.28
N ALA A 99 1.95 2.60 12.96
CA ALA A 99 2.70 2.95 14.17
C ALA A 99 4.17 2.62 13.92
N SER A 100 5.03 3.61 14.06
CA SER A 100 6.48 3.45 13.88
C SER A 100 7.24 3.99 15.06
N SER A 101 8.24 3.25 15.50
CA SER A 101 9.20 3.66 16.52
C SER A 101 10.61 3.63 15.93
N LEU A 102 11.48 4.49 16.43
CA LEU A 102 12.91 4.44 16.14
C LEU A 102 13.63 3.31 16.90
N PHE A 103 12.95 2.67 17.83
CA PHE A 103 13.49 1.65 18.71
C PHE A 103 12.79 0.30 18.53
N GLU A 104 13.40 -0.75 19.01
CA GLU A 104 12.89 -2.12 18.93
C GLU A 104 11.61 -2.34 19.76
N ASP A 105 11.31 -1.44 20.71
CA ASP A 105 10.10 -1.47 21.53
C ASP A 105 8.79 -1.50 20.73
N ASN A 106 8.83 -1.12 19.47
CA ASN A 106 7.64 -1.24 18.60
C ASN A 106 7.24 -2.69 18.31
N ALA A 107 8.14 -3.64 18.50
CA ALA A 107 7.81 -5.06 18.44
C ALA A 107 6.85 -5.46 19.59
N GLU A 108 7.05 -4.92 20.77
CA GLU A 108 6.18 -5.12 21.93
C GLU A 108 4.80 -4.48 21.72
N TYR A 109 4.77 -3.29 21.15
CA TYR A 109 3.52 -2.65 20.74
C TYR A 109 2.75 -3.50 19.73
N GLY A 110 3.40 -4.01 18.70
CA GLY A 110 2.80 -4.88 17.70
C GLY A 110 2.26 -6.18 18.28
N TYR A 111 2.97 -6.76 19.24
CA TYR A 111 2.53 -7.95 19.97
C TYR A 111 1.29 -7.66 20.82
N GLY A 112 1.25 -6.50 21.47
CA GLY A 112 0.11 -6.09 22.30
C GLY A 112 -1.15 -5.79 21.50
N MET A 113 -1.00 -5.32 20.28
CA MET A 113 -2.12 -5.04 19.37
C MET A 113 -2.71 -6.30 18.76
#